data_4fc2c045a4a0422ee202eeb63d8348f2
#
_entry.id   4fc2c045a4a0422ee202eeb63d8348f2
#
_cell.length_a   1.000
_cell.length_b   1.000
_cell.length_c   1.000
_cell.angle_alpha   90.00
_cell.angle_beta   90.00
_cell.angle_gamma   90.00
#
_symmetry.space_group_name_H-M   'P 1'
#
loop_
_entity.id
_entity.type
_entity.pdbx_description
1 polymer ?
#
loop_
_entity_poly.entity_id
_entity_poly.type
_entity_poly.pdbx_seq_one_letter_code
_entity_poly.pdbx_strand_id
1 'polypeptide(L)'
;MERKVFVKKGISVFLFCAVCALPFFAEWNSFDIPDSAEIRRQVSREWFEGSLDVVRGLNSEIRSNQVGTQFQIRLEEQQDIFLVIAAPKSQMKVDIYEGGGVRAAVEDSYNIDSPGAWILARSKQNGSPLSVRYCFAKDAGVYVQFRPNQDGRTSLADMIIFDSYAARGVPLGVPFETFYTASFAQIQALTKNNLPWASVQPKAGLYDGALVMVQTIRENLPNIVSEDDAAYNEEGLPVFINNGQSRYVPQEVRQKLTLSSNGFVKWICDGIVEPLAGSYLKLKPLVQPTVNVNPTGAKGVLAAKYSANFSLDWTRNLAAAVLSVRNNKTLLYKDSGVDVSVEPFATRWTDKGFQNAAGYIANTGYRMQYLKPLLYVLATVNPQYFYLAAIRQTAKGSVGNETGVFNDSAAIFPYFDADGKFKAIVFFDGVEYSLQQFCSLYGKAGDIFVHLTRVKATAKFYPQEPAKEKKND
;
A
#
# COMPACT_ATOMS: atom_id res chain seq x y z
N MET A 1 -8.65 -89.30 -14.25
CA MET A 1 -9.88 -88.60 -13.87
C MET A 1 -9.48 -87.48 -12.91
N GLU A 2 -9.04 -86.36 -13.47
CA GLU A 2 -8.46 -85.23 -12.69
C GLU A 2 -9.53 -84.13 -12.63
N ARG A 3 -9.86 -83.70 -11.39
CA ARG A 3 -10.74 -82.57 -11.16
C ARG A 3 -9.90 -81.29 -11.08
N LYS A 4 -10.05 -80.39 -12.05
CA LYS A 4 -9.51 -79.03 -12.04
C LYS A 4 -10.35 -78.18 -11.09
N VAL A 5 -9.69 -77.63 -10.06
CA VAL A 5 -10.24 -76.61 -9.15
C VAL A 5 -10.02 -75.23 -9.79
N PHE A 6 -11.12 -74.51 -10.04
CA PHE A 6 -11.10 -73.10 -10.49
C PHE A 6 -11.03 -72.18 -9.28
N VAL A 7 -9.91 -71.49 -9.14
CA VAL A 7 -9.77 -70.40 -8.14
C VAL A 7 -10.25 -69.11 -8.78
N LYS A 8 -11.38 -68.56 -8.30
CA LYS A 8 -11.84 -67.21 -8.68
C LYS A 8 -11.00 -66.18 -7.94
N LYS A 9 -10.16 -65.40 -8.67
CA LYS A 9 -9.56 -64.19 -8.21
C LYS A 9 -10.60 -63.07 -8.09
N GLY A 10 -10.93 -62.70 -6.86
CA GLY A 10 -11.76 -61.52 -6.59
C GLY A 10 -10.88 -60.27 -6.76
N ILE A 11 -11.30 -59.40 -7.70
CA ILE A 11 -10.72 -58.08 -7.90
C ILE A 11 -11.40 -57.15 -6.88
N SER A 12 -10.69 -56.78 -5.82
CA SER A 12 -11.11 -55.73 -4.90
C SER A 12 -10.82 -54.38 -5.57
N VAL A 13 -11.85 -53.71 -6.06
CA VAL A 13 -11.76 -52.31 -6.54
C VAL A 13 -11.77 -51.42 -5.29
N PHE A 14 -10.61 -50.92 -4.92
CA PHE A 14 -10.51 -49.83 -3.96
C PHE A 14 -10.95 -48.53 -4.65
N LEU A 15 -12.15 -48.08 -4.32
CA LEU A 15 -12.65 -46.78 -4.72
C LEU A 15 -11.91 -45.72 -3.84
N PHE A 16 -10.86 -45.11 -4.40
CA PHE A 16 -10.19 -43.99 -3.80
C PHE A 16 -11.13 -42.77 -3.97
N CYS A 17 -11.94 -42.45 -2.98
CA CYS A 17 -12.60 -41.15 -2.87
C CYS A 17 -11.49 -40.10 -2.68
N ALA A 18 -11.04 -39.50 -3.78
CA ALA A 18 -10.31 -38.26 -3.75
C ALA A 18 -11.28 -37.18 -3.24
N VAL A 19 -11.28 -36.96 -1.93
CA VAL A 19 -11.84 -35.74 -1.35
C VAL A 19 -10.98 -34.60 -1.88
N CYS A 20 -11.42 -33.97 -2.96
CA CYS A 20 -10.94 -32.65 -3.35
C CYS A 20 -11.19 -31.73 -2.15
N ALA A 21 -10.18 -31.56 -1.32
CA ALA A 21 -10.12 -30.44 -0.40
C ALA A 21 -10.10 -29.18 -1.28
N LEU A 22 -11.29 -28.65 -1.57
CA LEU A 22 -11.42 -27.27 -2.01
C LEU A 22 -10.65 -26.45 -0.97
N PRO A 23 -9.74 -25.57 -1.37
CA PRO A 23 -9.15 -24.65 -0.43
C PRO A 23 -10.35 -23.90 0.19
N PHE A 24 -10.62 -24.17 1.44
CA PHE A 24 -11.39 -23.26 2.27
C PHE A 24 -10.61 -21.95 2.20
N PHE A 25 -11.03 -21.05 1.34
CA PHE A 25 -10.71 -19.65 1.52
C PHE A 25 -11.23 -19.33 2.90
N ALA A 26 -10.32 -19.12 3.86
CA ALA A 26 -10.69 -18.67 5.19
C ALA A 26 -11.63 -17.49 4.96
N GLU A 27 -12.90 -17.68 5.30
CA GLU A 27 -13.87 -16.62 5.27
C GLU A 27 -13.30 -15.47 6.08
N TRP A 28 -13.37 -14.31 5.49
CA TRP A 28 -12.76 -13.09 5.97
C TRP A 28 -13.41 -12.60 7.26
N ASN A 29 -13.07 -13.24 8.37
CA ASN A 29 -13.43 -12.85 9.73
C ASN A 29 -12.48 -11.78 10.29
N SER A 30 -11.69 -11.11 9.44
CA SER A 30 -10.63 -10.24 9.92
C SER A 30 -11.07 -8.82 10.30
N PHE A 31 -12.32 -8.46 10.09
CA PHE A 31 -12.85 -7.25 10.69
C PHE A 31 -14.03 -7.61 11.58
N ASP A 32 -13.81 -7.37 12.84
CA ASP A 32 -14.90 -7.28 13.83
C ASP A 32 -15.66 -5.96 13.53
N ILE A 33 -16.37 -5.98 12.37
CA ILE A 33 -17.15 -4.82 11.92
C ILE A 33 -18.43 -4.82 12.71
N PRO A 34 -18.66 -3.80 13.55
CA PRO A 34 -19.91 -3.65 14.26
C PRO A 34 -21.09 -3.64 13.28
N ASP A 35 -22.05 -4.51 13.46
CA ASP A 35 -23.25 -4.59 12.62
C ASP A 35 -24.47 -4.99 13.44
N SER A 36 -25.67 -4.58 13.00
CA SER A 36 -26.93 -4.95 13.60
C SER A 36 -28.08 -4.82 12.60
N ALA A 37 -28.59 -5.95 12.16
CA ALA A 37 -29.74 -6.00 11.25
C ALA A 37 -30.99 -5.34 11.84
N GLU A 38 -31.15 -5.38 13.17
CA GLU A 38 -32.26 -4.73 13.86
C GLU A 38 -32.15 -3.19 13.77
N ILE A 39 -30.98 -2.66 14.17
CA ILE A 39 -30.72 -1.21 14.12
C ILE A 39 -30.81 -0.71 12.69
N ARG A 40 -30.29 -1.46 11.70
CA ARG A 40 -30.39 -1.09 10.28
C ARG A 40 -31.84 -0.93 9.84
N ARG A 41 -32.72 -1.86 10.18
CA ARG A 41 -34.16 -1.75 9.84
C ARG A 41 -34.84 -0.58 10.50
N GLN A 42 -34.50 -0.27 11.75
CA GLN A 42 -35.06 0.87 12.46
C GLN A 42 -34.59 2.20 11.84
N VAL A 43 -33.26 2.33 11.60
CA VAL A 43 -32.68 3.53 10.98
C VAL A 43 -33.20 3.72 9.55
N SER A 44 -33.36 2.65 8.76
CA SER A 44 -33.95 2.76 7.41
C SER A 44 -35.32 3.39 7.49
N ARG A 45 -36.21 2.83 8.28
CA ARG A 45 -37.60 3.28 8.39
C ARG A 45 -37.74 4.70 8.92
N GLU A 46 -36.99 5.04 9.96
CA GLU A 46 -37.18 6.31 10.70
C GLU A 46 -36.35 7.47 10.12
N TRP A 47 -35.16 7.16 9.61
CA TRP A 47 -34.21 8.17 9.19
C TRP A 47 -33.94 8.19 7.67
N PHE A 48 -33.80 7.03 7.03
CA PHE A 48 -33.44 6.99 5.61
C PHE A 48 -34.64 7.23 4.71
N GLU A 49 -35.80 6.66 5.05
CA GLU A 49 -37.04 6.77 4.27
C GLU A 49 -37.85 8.05 4.61
N GLY A 50 -37.60 8.63 5.80
CA GLY A 50 -38.25 9.88 6.23
C GLY A 50 -38.01 11.05 5.29
N SER A 51 -39.01 11.97 5.19
CA SER A 51 -38.82 13.25 4.49
C SER A 51 -37.75 14.10 5.20
N LEU A 52 -37.12 15.03 4.49
CA LEU A 52 -36.09 15.90 5.08
C LEU A 52 -36.62 16.66 6.31
N ASP A 53 -37.86 17.18 6.23
CA ASP A 53 -38.45 17.93 7.34
C ASP A 53 -38.67 17.09 8.57
N VAL A 54 -39.08 15.83 8.39
CA VAL A 54 -39.23 14.87 9.51
C VAL A 54 -37.85 14.56 10.11
N VAL A 55 -36.84 14.22 9.28
CA VAL A 55 -35.50 13.85 9.74
C VAL A 55 -34.78 15.04 10.43
N ARG A 56 -35.03 16.28 10.00
CA ARG A 56 -34.52 17.49 10.67
C ARG A 56 -35.08 17.69 12.07
N GLY A 57 -36.29 17.19 12.31
CA GLY A 57 -36.93 17.24 13.63
C GLY A 57 -36.43 16.20 14.62
N LEU A 58 -35.63 15.22 14.15
CA LEU A 58 -35.10 14.16 15.00
C LEU A 58 -33.82 14.61 15.75
N ASN A 59 -33.74 14.27 17.01
CA ASN A 59 -32.53 14.49 17.79
C ASN A 59 -31.56 13.36 17.56
N SER A 60 -30.25 13.67 17.62
CA SER A 60 -29.20 12.63 17.68
C SER A 60 -29.46 11.67 18.82
N GLU A 61 -29.35 10.38 18.56
CA GLU A 61 -29.64 9.33 19.54
C GLU A 61 -28.60 8.19 19.49
N ILE A 62 -28.48 7.46 20.59
CA ILE A 62 -27.65 6.26 20.66
C ILE A 62 -28.58 5.05 20.79
N ARG A 63 -28.42 4.08 19.88
CA ARG A 63 -29.13 2.82 19.88
C ARG A 63 -28.19 1.67 20.20
N SER A 64 -28.64 0.72 21.00
CA SER A 64 -27.89 -0.48 21.34
C SER A 64 -28.64 -1.71 20.85
N ASN A 65 -27.89 -2.68 20.30
CA ASN A 65 -28.45 -3.99 20.01
C ASN A 65 -28.41 -4.90 21.24
N GLN A 66 -28.95 -6.11 21.11
CA GLN A 66 -29.04 -7.08 22.21
C GLN A 66 -27.68 -7.53 22.76
N VAL A 67 -26.61 -7.45 21.97
CA VAL A 67 -25.23 -7.79 22.37
C VAL A 67 -24.43 -6.57 22.85
N GLY A 68 -25.08 -5.42 23.02
CA GLY A 68 -24.45 -4.22 23.55
C GLY A 68 -23.67 -3.37 22.54
N THR A 69 -23.72 -3.68 21.24
CA THR A 69 -23.12 -2.82 20.22
C THR A 69 -23.92 -1.53 20.09
N GLN A 70 -23.26 -0.40 20.24
CA GLN A 70 -23.88 0.92 20.21
C GLN A 70 -23.62 1.65 18.91
N PHE A 71 -24.64 2.34 18.40
CA PHE A 71 -24.54 3.22 17.25
C PHE A 71 -25.16 4.58 17.60
N GLN A 72 -24.46 5.64 17.25
CA GLN A 72 -25.05 6.98 17.24
C GLN A 72 -25.67 7.24 15.88
N ILE A 73 -26.95 7.63 15.87
CA ILE A 73 -27.67 8.05 14.67
C ILE A 73 -27.82 9.55 14.75
N ARG A 74 -27.44 10.25 13.68
CA ARG A 74 -27.50 11.71 13.60
C ARG A 74 -27.62 12.22 12.17
N LEU A 75 -28.11 13.44 12.05
CA LEU A 75 -28.12 14.21 10.81
C LEU A 75 -26.95 15.21 10.82
N GLU A 76 -26.20 15.28 9.73
CA GLU A 76 -25.24 16.34 9.46
C GLU A 76 -25.57 17.02 8.14
N GLU A 77 -25.67 18.37 8.14
CA GLU A 77 -25.97 19.15 6.96
C GLU A 77 -24.71 19.79 6.39
N GLN A 78 -24.47 19.57 5.09
CA GLN A 78 -23.45 20.23 4.30
C GLN A 78 -24.11 21.21 3.31
N GLN A 79 -23.32 21.87 2.46
CA GLN A 79 -23.84 22.93 1.57
C GLN A 79 -25.03 22.44 0.72
N ASP A 80 -24.86 21.36 -0.05
CA ASP A 80 -25.83 20.87 -1.03
C ASP A 80 -26.50 19.55 -0.66
N ILE A 81 -25.96 18.88 0.37
CA ILE A 81 -26.41 17.57 0.81
C ILE A 81 -26.65 17.52 2.31
N PHE A 82 -27.42 16.55 2.74
CA PHE A 82 -27.43 16.13 4.13
C PHE A 82 -27.10 14.66 4.26
N LEU A 83 -26.43 14.32 5.36
CA LEU A 83 -25.96 12.99 5.68
C LEU A 83 -26.75 12.46 6.88
N VAL A 84 -27.40 11.33 6.70
CA VAL A 84 -27.88 10.55 7.83
C VAL A 84 -26.80 9.53 8.15
N ILE A 85 -26.22 9.62 9.32
CA ILE A 85 -25.06 8.87 9.75
C ILE A 85 -25.46 7.91 10.84
N ALA A 86 -25.15 6.63 10.69
CA ALA A 86 -25.16 5.66 11.75
C ALA A 86 -23.74 5.18 12.00
N ALA A 87 -23.11 5.70 13.06
CA ALA A 87 -21.72 5.44 13.40
C ALA A 87 -21.61 4.54 14.64
N PRO A 88 -20.88 3.43 14.60
CA PRO A 88 -20.69 2.58 15.76
C PRO A 88 -19.82 3.26 16.81
N LYS A 89 -20.01 2.88 18.07
CA LYS A 89 -19.13 3.26 19.16
C LYS A 89 -17.72 2.73 18.89
N SER A 90 -16.75 3.61 18.98
CA SER A 90 -15.32 3.32 18.91
C SER A 90 -14.62 3.99 20.10
N GLN A 91 -13.42 3.52 20.42
CA GLN A 91 -12.59 4.13 21.44
C GLN A 91 -11.47 4.92 20.77
N MET A 92 -11.28 6.16 21.19
CA MET A 92 -10.22 7.04 20.74
C MET A 92 -9.27 7.36 21.90
N LYS A 93 -7.97 7.20 21.67
CA LYS A 93 -6.97 7.68 22.61
C LYS A 93 -6.85 9.19 22.45
N VAL A 94 -7.00 9.92 23.53
CA VAL A 94 -6.89 11.37 23.57
C VAL A 94 -5.85 11.77 24.63
N ASP A 95 -5.08 12.80 24.34
CA ASP A 95 -4.16 13.38 25.28
C ASP A 95 -4.85 14.52 26.03
N ILE A 96 -5.09 14.36 27.32
CA ILE A 96 -5.69 15.36 28.18
C ILE A 96 -4.56 16.18 28.79
N TYR A 97 -4.59 17.49 28.58
CA TYR A 97 -3.64 18.44 29.12
C TYR A 97 -4.20 19.01 30.43
N GLU A 98 -3.67 18.56 31.56
CA GLU A 98 -4.08 19.01 32.87
C GLU A 98 -2.84 19.38 33.74
N GLY A 99 -2.86 20.54 34.37
CA GLY A 99 -1.87 20.93 35.36
C GLY A 99 -0.42 20.98 34.88
N GLY A 100 -0.17 21.20 33.58
CA GLY A 100 1.18 21.21 32.99
C GLY A 100 1.72 19.83 32.59
N GLY A 101 0.91 18.76 32.72
CA GLY A 101 1.22 17.41 32.24
C GLY A 101 0.28 16.94 31.15
N VAL A 102 0.68 15.86 30.45
CA VAL A 102 -0.14 15.18 29.46
C VAL A 102 -0.53 13.81 30.01
N ARG A 103 -1.82 13.52 30.06
CA ARG A 103 -2.34 12.20 30.44
C ARG A 103 -3.10 11.58 29.28
N ALA A 104 -2.69 10.39 28.87
CA ALA A 104 -3.45 9.61 27.90
C ALA A 104 -4.77 9.13 28.53
N ALA A 105 -5.87 9.39 27.86
CA ALA A 105 -7.20 8.88 28.21
C ALA A 105 -7.82 8.16 27.01
N VAL A 106 -8.84 7.36 27.28
CA VAL A 106 -9.63 6.70 26.23
C VAL A 106 -11.04 7.25 26.33
N GLU A 107 -11.51 7.86 25.26
CA GLU A 107 -12.84 8.40 25.15
C GLU A 107 -13.69 7.63 24.13
N ASP A 108 -14.97 7.53 24.39
CA ASP A 108 -15.94 6.96 23.45
C ASP A 108 -16.15 7.95 22.29
N SER A 109 -16.09 7.45 21.07
CA SER A 109 -16.28 8.22 19.86
C SER A 109 -17.24 7.52 18.90
N TYR A 110 -17.97 8.29 18.13
CA TYR A 110 -18.86 7.80 17.06
C TYR A 110 -18.45 8.45 15.73
N ASN A 111 -17.28 8.02 15.24
CA ASN A 111 -16.69 8.62 14.06
C ASN A 111 -17.37 8.09 12.78
N ILE A 112 -17.67 9.02 11.86
CA ILE A 112 -18.29 8.73 10.55
C ILE A 112 -17.50 7.76 9.69
N ASP A 113 -16.18 7.73 9.84
CA ASP A 113 -15.29 6.86 9.07
C ASP A 113 -14.92 5.56 9.80
N SER A 114 -15.52 5.29 10.96
CA SER A 114 -15.25 4.05 11.71
C SER A 114 -15.78 2.82 10.97
N PRO A 115 -15.08 1.67 11.04
CA PRO A 115 -15.60 0.41 10.51
C PRO A 115 -16.98 0.11 11.12
N GLY A 116 -17.95 -0.21 10.25
CA GLY A 116 -19.35 -0.42 10.63
C GLY A 116 -20.24 0.80 10.48
N ALA A 117 -19.67 1.99 10.25
CA ALA A 117 -20.48 3.15 9.93
C ALA A 117 -21.13 3.01 8.54
N TRP A 118 -22.41 3.35 8.44
CA TRP A 118 -23.08 3.50 7.15
C TRP A 118 -23.83 4.83 7.09
N ILE A 119 -23.79 5.45 5.91
CA ILE A 119 -24.17 6.84 5.73
C ILE A 119 -25.02 6.96 4.48
N LEU A 120 -26.23 7.48 4.61
CA LEU A 120 -27.05 7.89 3.48
C LEU A 120 -26.82 9.39 3.19
N ALA A 121 -26.36 9.70 1.99
CA ALA A 121 -26.31 11.05 1.47
C ALA A 121 -27.57 11.33 0.64
N ARG A 122 -28.21 12.48 0.89
CA ARG A 122 -29.41 12.95 0.18
C ARG A 122 -29.24 14.37 -0.30
N SER A 123 -29.90 14.71 -1.40
CA SER A 123 -29.94 16.06 -1.94
C SER A 123 -30.77 16.99 -1.04
N LYS A 124 -30.29 18.18 -0.77
CA LYS A 124 -31.08 19.23 -0.08
C LYS A 124 -32.18 19.85 -0.96
N GLN A 125 -32.02 19.78 -2.28
CA GLN A 125 -32.98 20.35 -3.21
C GLN A 125 -34.35 19.64 -3.18
N ASN A 126 -34.31 18.31 -3.18
CA ASN A 126 -35.50 17.48 -3.37
C ASN A 126 -35.59 16.28 -2.43
N GLY A 127 -34.63 16.13 -1.51
CA GLY A 127 -34.58 15.02 -0.59
C GLY A 127 -34.24 13.65 -1.24
N SER A 128 -33.92 13.61 -2.55
CA SER A 128 -33.61 12.37 -3.22
C SER A 128 -32.32 11.73 -2.69
N PRO A 129 -32.24 10.39 -2.58
CA PRO A 129 -31.04 9.72 -2.17
C PRO A 129 -29.96 9.81 -3.26
N LEU A 130 -28.72 10.09 -2.86
CA LEU A 130 -27.57 10.22 -3.75
C LEU A 130 -26.63 9.02 -3.63
N SER A 131 -26.37 8.57 -2.41
CA SER A 131 -25.52 7.40 -2.17
C SER A 131 -25.69 6.83 -0.76
N VAL A 132 -25.37 5.55 -0.61
CA VAL A 132 -25.12 4.91 0.70
C VAL A 132 -23.67 4.48 0.74
N ARG A 133 -22.95 4.92 1.78
CA ARG A 133 -21.55 4.54 2.04
C ARG A 133 -21.47 3.55 3.19
N TYR A 134 -20.58 2.57 3.05
CA TYR A 134 -20.23 1.62 4.10
C TYR A 134 -18.73 1.68 4.36
N CYS A 135 -18.36 2.07 5.58
CA CYS A 135 -16.98 2.06 6.05
C CYS A 135 -16.66 0.68 6.62
N PHE A 136 -15.68 0.00 6.07
CA PHE A 136 -15.29 -1.34 6.51
C PHE A 136 -13.82 -1.43 6.93
N ALA A 137 -12.98 -0.52 6.45
CA ALA A 137 -11.55 -0.50 6.75
C ALA A 137 -11.24 0.36 7.99
N LYS A 138 -10.11 0.07 8.63
CA LYS A 138 -9.59 0.90 9.74
C LYS A 138 -9.05 2.25 9.27
N ASP A 139 -8.86 2.40 7.96
CA ASP A 139 -8.42 3.64 7.33
C ASP A 139 -9.60 4.43 6.81
N ALA A 140 -9.74 5.66 7.28
CA ALA A 140 -10.64 6.65 6.70
C ALA A 140 -10.31 6.84 5.21
N GLY A 141 -11.31 6.93 4.36
CA GLY A 141 -11.11 7.02 2.91
C GLY A 141 -11.02 5.68 2.19
N VAL A 142 -11.17 4.54 2.89
CA VAL A 142 -11.34 3.21 2.28
C VAL A 142 -12.72 2.68 2.59
N TYR A 143 -13.61 2.67 1.58
CA TYR A 143 -15.01 2.32 1.75
C TYR A 143 -15.64 1.85 0.43
N VAL A 144 -16.81 1.23 0.53
CA VAL A 144 -17.68 0.95 -0.62
C VAL A 144 -18.88 1.91 -0.59
N GLN A 145 -19.29 2.35 -1.75
CA GLN A 145 -20.41 3.27 -1.93
C GLN A 145 -21.37 2.74 -2.98
N PHE A 146 -22.66 2.88 -2.72
CA PHE A 146 -23.72 2.54 -3.67
C PHE A 146 -24.45 3.79 -4.09
N ARG A 147 -24.90 3.85 -5.34
CA ARG A 147 -25.68 4.95 -5.89
C ARG A 147 -26.89 4.41 -6.66
N PRO A 148 -28.00 5.12 -6.67
CA PRO A 148 -29.12 4.75 -7.56
C PRO A 148 -28.67 4.83 -9.01
N ASN A 149 -29.09 3.86 -9.83
CA ASN A 149 -28.91 3.93 -11.26
C ASN A 149 -29.98 4.83 -11.89
N GLN A 150 -29.70 5.35 -13.08
CA GLN A 150 -30.64 6.22 -13.81
C GLN A 150 -31.97 5.55 -14.15
N ASP A 151 -32.01 4.23 -14.22
CA ASP A 151 -33.21 3.44 -14.46
C ASP A 151 -34.19 3.40 -13.28
N GLY A 152 -33.77 3.91 -12.10
CA GLY A 152 -34.53 3.89 -10.86
C GLY A 152 -34.85 2.49 -10.31
N ARG A 153 -34.32 1.42 -10.91
CA ARG A 153 -34.59 0.02 -10.53
C ARG A 153 -33.38 -0.74 -10.04
N THR A 154 -32.20 -0.31 -10.45
CA THR A 154 -30.93 -0.94 -10.15
C THR A 154 -29.99 0.03 -9.44
N SER A 155 -28.83 -0.43 -9.05
CA SER A 155 -27.82 0.35 -8.35
C SER A 155 -26.46 0.24 -9.01
N LEU A 156 -25.59 1.18 -8.68
CA LEU A 156 -24.20 1.23 -9.07
C LEU A 156 -23.32 1.13 -7.83
N ALA A 157 -22.24 0.38 -7.89
CA ALA A 157 -21.25 0.25 -6.83
C ALA A 157 -19.95 0.95 -7.19
N ASP A 158 -19.35 1.59 -6.21
CA ASP A 158 -18.02 2.17 -6.26
C ASP A 158 -17.16 1.60 -5.12
N MET A 159 -15.88 1.29 -5.36
CA MET A 159 -14.91 0.99 -4.32
C MET A 159 -13.83 2.04 -4.32
N ILE A 160 -13.65 2.72 -3.21
CA ILE A 160 -12.78 3.86 -3.05
C ILE A 160 -11.62 3.52 -2.11
N ILE A 161 -10.41 3.91 -2.47
CA ILE A 161 -9.19 3.80 -1.69
C ILE A 161 -8.47 5.15 -1.76
N PHE A 162 -8.54 5.97 -0.69
CA PHE A 162 -7.92 7.29 -0.60
C PHE A 162 -8.17 8.14 -1.86
N ASP A 163 -9.44 8.46 -2.14
CA ASP A 163 -9.93 9.26 -3.26
C ASP A 163 -9.68 8.65 -4.66
N SER A 164 -9.15 7.45 -4.73
CA SER A 164 -8.95 6.70 -5.96
C SER A 164 -9.98 5.57 -6.08
N TYR A 165 -10.59 5.44 -7.25
CA TYR A 165 -11.63 4.43 -7.49
C TYR A 165 -10.99 3.15 -8.01
N ALA A 166 -10.94 2.14 -7.16
CA ALA A 166 -10.58 0.77 -7.57
C ALA A 166 -11.69 0.14 -8.42
N ALA A 167 -12.93 0.55 -8.21
CA ALA A 167 -14.06 0.29 -9.09
C ALA A 167 -14.99 1.50 -9.07
N ARG A 168 -15.59 1.88 -10.22
CA ARG A 168 -16.52 3.00 -10.31
C ARG A 168 -17.69 2.68 -11.22
N GLY A 169 -18.91 2.91 -10.71
CA GLY A 169 -20.13 2.78 -11.48
C GLY A 169 -20.42 1.34 -11.94
N VAL A 170 -20.01 0.36 -11.16
CA VAL A 170 -20.23 -1.05 -11.47
C VAL A 170 -21.72 -1.37 -11.28
N PRO A 171 -22.45 -1.80 -12.33
CA PRO A 171 -23.87 -2.06 -12.21
C PRO A 171 -24.14 -3.30 -11.35
N LEU A 172 -25.13 -3.19 -10.48
CA LEU A 172 -25.64 -4.27 -9.67
C LEU A 172 -27.13 -4.52 -10.01
N GLY A 173 -27.51 -5.77 -10.09
CA GLY A 173 -28.89 -6.19 -10.44
C GLY A 173 -29.88 -6.10 -9.28
N VAL A 174 -29.63 -5.26 -8.26
CA VAL A 174 -30.50 -5.08 -7.09
C VAL A 174 -30.91 -3.61 -6.93
N PRO A 175 -32.10 -3.33 -6.36
CA PRO A 175 -32.53 -1.98 -6.06
C PRO A 175 -31.58 -1.27 -5.10
N PHE A 176 -31.52 0.05 -5.21
CA PHE A 176 -30.65 0.87 -4.37
C PHE A 176 -31.04 0.79 -2.88
N GLU A 177 -32.32 0.73 -2.57
CA GLU A 177 -32.88 0.65 -1.21
C GLU A 177 -32.43 -0.63 -0.49
N THR A 178 -32.02 -1.67 -1.21
CA THR A 178 -31.41 -2.89 -0.63
C THR A 178 -30.25 -2.54 0.30
N PHE A 179 -29.50 -1.48 -0.03
CA PHE A 179 -28.33 -1.05 0.75
C PHE A 179 -28.67 -0.18 1.97
N TYR A 180 -29.95 0.12 2.21
CA TYR A 180 -30.37 0.75 3.47
C TYR A 180 -30.27 -0.20 4.66
N THR A 181 -30.51 -1.48 4.43
CA THR A 181 -30.58 -2.48 5.47
C THR A 181 -29.59 -3.64 5.32
N ALA A 182 -28.89 -3.74 4.18
CA ALA A 182 -27.94 -4.80 3.93
C ALA A 182 -26.83 -4.83 4.99
N SER A 183 -26.57 -6.00 5.55
CA SER A 183 -25.38 -6.21 6.39
C SER A 183 -24.12 -6.19 5.55
N PHE A 184 -22.96 -5.98 6.20
CA PHE A 184 -21.69 -6.00 5.49
C PHE A 184 -21.44 -7.33 4.76
N ALA A 185 -21.80 -8.45 5.40
CA ALA A 185 -21.70 -9.77 4.78
C ALA A 185 -22.60 -9.91 3.52
N GLN A 186 -23.81 -9.35 3.55
CA GLN A 186 -24.69 -9.31 2.38
C GLN A 186 -24.10 -8.43 1.27
N ILE A 187 -23.52 -7.29 1.62
CA ILE A 187 -22.83 -6.40 0.65
C ILE A 187 -21.69 -7.16 -0.04
N GLN A 188 -20.84 -7.84 0.73
CA GLN A 188 -19.77 -8.64 0.16
C GLN A 188 -20.31 -9.76 -0.76
N ALA A 189 -21.33 -10.47 -0.34
CA ALA A 189 -21.94 -11.53 -1.14
C ALA A 189 -22.52 -11.02 -2.46
N LEU A 190 -23.20 -9.87 -2.44
CA LEU A 190 -23.78 -9.25 -3.62
C LEU A 190 -22.72 -8.70 -4.60
N THR A 191 -21.56 -8.32 -4.11
CA THR A 191 -20.53 -7.62 -4.88
C THR A 191 -19.22 -8.39 -5.08
N LYS A 192 -19.12 -9.63 -4.58
CA LYS A 192 -17.89 -10.44 -4.58
C LYS A 192 -17.25 -10.63 -5.96
N ASN A 193 -18.08 -10.69 -7.02
CA ASN A 193 -17.61 -10.89 -8.38
C ASN A 193 -17.45 -9.57 -9.16
N ASN A 194 -17.89 -8.46 -8.58
CA ASN A 194 -17.98 -7.17 -9.26
C ASN A 194 -16.98 -6.15 -8.73
N LEU A 195 -16.63 -6.26 -7.43
CA LEU A 195 -15.68 -5.35 -6.78
C LEU A 195 -14.37 -6.06 -6.45
N PRO A 196 -13.22 -5.36 -6.53
CA PRO A 196 -11.90 -5.93 -6.29
C PRO A 196 -11.59 -6.03 -4.78
N TRP A 197 -12.36 -6.82 -4.03
CA TRP A 197 -12.21 -7.00 -2.58
C TRP A 197 -10.80 -7.40 -2.16
N ALA A 198 -10.09 -8.19 -3.00
CA ALA A 198 -8.70 -8.56 -2.71
C ALA A 198 -7.75 -7.37 -2.57
N SER A 199 -8.09 -6.22 -3.17
CA SER A 199 -7.29 -4.99 -3.10
C SER A 199 -7.45 -4.23 -1.78
N VAL A 200 -8.39 -4.63 -0.93
CA VAL A 200 -8.70 -3.95 0.33
C VAL A 200 -8.70 -4.89 1.54
N GLN A 201 -8.24 -6.12 1.35
CA GLN A 201 -8.23 -7.16 2.40
C GLN A 201 -6.80 -7.39 2.93
N PRO A 202 -6.39 -6.73 4.04
CA PRO A 202 -5.09 -6.97 4.63
C PRO A 202 -4.99 -8.41 5.15
N LYS A 203 -3.81 -8.99 5.05
CA LYS A 203 -3.51 -10.35 5.50
C LYS A 203 -2.62 -10.26 6.73
N ALA A 204 -3.18 -10.53 7.90
CA ALA A 204 -2.43 -10.52 9.16
C ALA A 204 -1.23 -11.47 9.12
N GLY A 205 -0.14 -11.12 9.81
CA GLY A 205 1.05 -11.97 9.99
C GLY A 205 1.96 -12.12 8.75
N LEU A 206 1.65 -11.45 7.62
CA LEU A 206 2.47 -11.55 6.42
C LEU A 206 3.51 -10.42 6.26
N TYR A 207 3.57 -9.50 7.21
CA TYR A 207 4.50 -8.35 7.17
C TYR A 207 5.74 -8.54 8.06
N ASP A 208 5.85 -9.65 8.79
CA ASP A 208 6.90 -9.89 9.78
C ASP A 208 8.31 -9.70 9.21
N GLY A 209 8.58 -10.25 8.03
CA GLY A 209 9.86 -10.07 7.37
C GLY A 209 10.19 -8.60 7.05
N ALA A 210 9.20 -7.82 6.65
CA ALA A 210 9.35 -6.39 6.39
C ALA A 210 9.56 -5.60 7.69
N LEU A 211 8.84 -5.96 8.74
CA LEU A 211 8.96 -5.30 10.05
C LEU A 211 10.31 -5.58 10.73
N VAL A 212 10.84 -6.80 10.61
CA VAL A 212 12.20 -7.12 11.06
C VAL A 212 13.22 -6.27 10.31
N MET A 213 13.12 -6.16 8.98
CA MET A 213 14.01 -5.29 8.20
C MET A 213 13.91 -3.83 8.64
N VAL A 214 12.69 -3.31 8.79
CA VAL A 214 12.46 -1.94 9.26
C VAL A 214 13.13 -1.68 10.61
N GLN A 215 12.96 -2.59 11.56
CA GLN A 215 13.58 -2.45 12.88
C GLN A 215 15.11 -2.47 12.81
N THR A 216 15.68 -3.41 12.06
CA THR A 216 17.13 -3.49 11.88
C THR A 216 17.70 -2.25 11.17
N ILE A 217 16.99 -1.72 10.16
CA ILE A 217 17.40 -0.47 9.51
C ILE A 217 17.42 0.68 10.52
N ARG A 218 16.35 0.84 11.32
CA ARG A 218 16.26 1.89 12.36
C ARG A 218 17.43 1.87 13.35
N GLU A 219 17.81 0.67 13.80
CA GLU A 219 18.92 0.47 14.73
C GLU A 219 20.25 0.89 14.13
N ASN A 220 20.37 0.84 12.81
CA ASN A 220 21.59 1.22 12.09
C ASN A 220 21.62 2.68 11.62
N LEU A 221 20.48 3.40 11.53
CA LEU A 221 20.44 4.79 11.05
C LEU A 221 21.43 5.73 11.76
N PRO A 222 21.63 5.66 13.11
CA PRO A 222 22.60 6.52 13.80
C PRO A 222 24.05 6.32 13.32
N ASN A 223 24.33 5.17 12.69
CA ASN A 223 25.65 4.80 12.18
C ASN A 223 25.82 5.11 10.68
N ILE A 224 24.87 5.81 10.06
CA ILE A 224 24.89 6.15 8.64
C ILE A 224 25.00 7.66 8.49
N VAL A 225 25.83 8.10 7.56
CA VAL A 225 26.01 9.50 7.15
C VAL A 225 25.76 9.59 5.67
N SER A 226 24.91 10.54 5.26
CA SER A 226 24.67 10.81 3.84
C SER A 226 25.91 11.46 3.22
N GLU A 227 26.36 10.91 2.11
CA GLU A 227 27.46 11.44 1.30
C GLU A 227 27.25 11.13 -0.18
N ASP A 228 27.40 12.13 -1.02
CA ASP A 228 27.14 12.01 -2.46
C ASP A 228 28.02 10.95 -3.13
N ASP A 229 27.42 10.14 -4.04
CA ASP A 229 28.11 9.11 -4.83
C ASP A 229 28.73 7.95 -3.99
N ALA A 230 28.37 7.83 -2.74
CA ALA A 230 28.98 6.91 -1.80
C ALA A 230 28.25 5.56 -1.75
N ALA A 231 29.01 4.47 -1.84
CA ALA A 231 28.55 3.10 -1.59
C ALA A 231 29.72 2.21 -1.11
N TYR A 232 29.42 0.94 -0.93
CA TYR A 232 30.40 -0.10 -0.65
C TYR A 232 30.36 -1.17 -1.74
N ASN A 233 31.55 -1.72 -2.09
CA ASN A 233 31.68 -2.79 -3.08
C ASN A 233 31.34 -4.16 -2.50
N GLU A 234 31.56 -5.24 -3.27
CA GLU A 234 31.32 -6.63 -2.87
C GLU A 234 32.16 -7.12 -1.69
N GLU A 235 33.26 -6.44 -1.40
CA GLU A 235 34.19 -6.72 -0.30
C GLU A 235 33.90 -5.86 0.94
N GLY A 236 32.91 -4.96 0.85
CA GLY A 236 32.56 -4.01 1.92
C GLY A 236 33.53 -2.83 2.02
N LEU A 237 34.25 -2.51 0.96
CA LEU A 237 35.15 -1.36 0.88
C LEU A 237 34.44 -0.14 0.32
N PRO A 238 34.72 1.09 0.85
CA PRO A 238 34.08 2.32 0.40
C PRO A 238 34.54 2.70 -1.03
N VAL A 239 33.56 2.98 -1.89
CA VAL A 239 33.79 3.30 -3.31
C VAL A 239 32.83 4.39 -3.81
N PHE A 240 33.22 5.03 -4.91
CA PHE A 240 32.31 5.88 -5.69
C PHE A 240 31.45 5.00 -6.59
N ILE A 241 30.14 5.27 -6.64
CA ILE A 241 29.21 4.50 -7.47
C ILE A 241 29.49 4.70 -8.96
N ASN A 242 29.78 5.95 -9.36
CA ASN A 242 29.92 6.33 -10.77
C ASN A 242 31.06 5.62 -11.51
N ASN A 243 32.13 5.26 -10.80
CA ASN A 243 33.34 4.69 -11.43
C ASN A 243 33.89 3.45 -10.70
N GLY A 244 33.36 3.10 -9.53
CA GLY A 244 33.81 1.97 -8.72
C GLY A 244 35.20 2.15 -8.07
N GLN A 245 35.79 3.34 -8.15
CA GLN A 245 37.09 3.61 -7.54
C GLN A 245 36.96 3.72 -6.02
N SER A 246 38.03 3.31 -5.32
CA SER A 246 38.12 3.42 -3.87
C SER A 246 37.94 4.87 -3.42
N ARG A 247 37.18 5.06 -2.37
CA ARG A 247 36.86 6.35 -1.76
C ARG A 247 37.58 6.48 -0.43
N TYR A 248 38.18 7.63 -0.18
CA TYR A 248 38.69 7.96 1.14
C TYR A 248 37.53 8.31 2.08
N VAL A 249 37.52 7.72 3.26
CA VAL A 249 36.58 8.05 4.34
C VAL A 249 37.34 8.86 5.39
N PRO A 250 36.91 10.11 5.67
CA PRO A 250 37.53 10.96 6.68
C PRO A 250 37.51 10.28 8.06
N GLN A 251 38.53 10.55 8.87
CA GLN A 251 38.71 9.90 10.18
C GLN A 251 37.52 10.12 11.11
N GLU A 252 36.90 11.29 11.03
CA GLU A 252 35.76 11.72 11.87
C GLU A 252 34.51 10.86 11.65
N VAL A 253 34.39 10.24 10.49
CA VAL A 253 33.22 9.41 10.13
C VAL A 253 33.59 7.95 9.86
N ARG A 254 34.83 7.50 10.15
CA ARG A 254 35.28 6.11 9.92
C ARG A 254 34.50 5.05 10.68
N GLN A 255 33.91 5.44 11.81
CA GLN A 255 33.05 4.57 12.61
C GLN A 255 31.60 4.57 12.13
N LYS A 256 31.32 5.19 11.00
CA LYS A 256 30.01 5.24 10.36
C LYS A 256 30.09 4.77 8.92
N LEU A 257 28.96 4.31 8.39
CA LEU A 257 28.81 4.06 6.97
C LEU A 257 28.47 5.38 6.27
N THR A 258 29.17 5.68 5.20
CA THR A 258 28.88 6.83 4.37
C THR A 258 28.22 6.36 3.07
N LEU A 259 26.97 6.78 2.83
CA LEU A 259 26.10 6.28 1.76
C LEU A 259 25.34 7.44 1.12
N SER A 260 25.25 7.45 -0.20
CA SER A 260 24.28 8.26 -0.91
C SER A 260 22.89 7.60 -0.87
N SER A 261 21.84 8.27 -1.35
CA SER A 261 20.50 7.66 -1.45
C SER A 261 20.52 6.33 -2.23
N ASN A 262 21.29 6.27 -3.32
CA ASN A 262 21.50 5.06 -4.11
C ASN A 262 22.36 4.00 -3.37
N GLY A 263 23.41 4.44 -2.69
CA GLY A 263 24.23 3.56 -1.83
C GLY A 263 23.44 2.96 -0.69
N PHE A 264 22.52 3.72 -0.11
CA PHE A 264 21.67 3.28 0.97
C PHE A 264 20.69 2.17 0.56
N VAL A 265 20.04 2.27 -0.58
CA VAL A 265 19.17 1.17 -1.07
C VAL A 265 19.98 -0.07 -1.46
N LYS A 266 21.26 0.12 -1.93
CA LYS A 266 22.16 -1.02 -2.14
C LYS A 266 22.49 -1.70 -0.82
N TRP A 267 22.85 -0.96 0.22
CA TRP A 267 23.14 -1.47 1.55
C TRP A 267 21.96 -2.31 2.12
N ILE A 268 20.72 -1.88 1.89
CA ILE A 268 19.52 -2.69 2.22
C ILE A 268 19.50 -3.99 1.40
N CYS A 269 19.74 -3.93 0.11
CA CYS A 269 19.77 -5.14 -0.75
C CYS A 269 20.92 -6.07 -0.37
N ASP A 270 22.09 -5.52 -0.05
CA ASP A 270 23.26 -6.28 0.40
C ASP A 270 22.97 -7.07 1.69
N GLY A 271 22.24 -6.48 2.65
CA GLY A 271 21.83 -7.17 3.87
C GLY A 271 20.89 -8.35 3.65
N ILE A 272 20.20 -8.41 2.50
CA ILE A 272 19.40 -9.57 2.09
C ILE A 272 20.28 -10.63 1.41
N VAL A 273 21.26 -10.19 0.64
CA VAL A 273 22.09 -11.05 -0.22
C VAL A 273 23.23 -11.71 0.55
N GLU A 274 23.87 -10.96 1.47
CA GLU A 274 25.02 -11.43 2.22
C GLU A 274 24.79 -12.79 2.90
N PRO A 275 23.71 -13.01 3.69
CA PRO A 275 23.47 -14.28 4.35
C PRO A 275 23.18 -15.46 3.39
N LEU A 276 22.95 -15.17 2.10
CA LEU A 276 22.69 -16.18 1.07
C LEU A 276 23.90 -16.47 0.19
N ALA A 277 24.71 -15.43 -0.13
CA ALA A 277 25.81 -15.49 -1.07
C ALA A 277 27.20 -15.41 -0.41
N GLY A 278 27.28 -15.00 0.87
CA GLY A 278 28.54 -14.76 1.60
C GLY A 278 29.33 -13.55 1.09
N SER A 279 28.68 -12.66 0.33
CA SER A 279 29.29 -11.42 -0.20
C SER A 279 28.21 -10.40 -0.54
N TYR A 280 28.59 -9.12 -0.66
CA TYR A 280 27.70 -8.06 -1.11
C TYR A 280 27.58 -8.03 -2.64
N LEU A 281 26.63 -7.25 -3.15
CA LEU A 281 26.38 -7.12 -4.58
C LEU A 281 27.50 -6.33 -5.28
N LYS A 282 27.93 -6.84 -6.44
CA LYS A 282 28.92 -6.17 -7.31
C LYS A 282 28.34 -4.93 -7.94
N LEU A 283 29.11 -3.83 -7.95
CA LEU A 283 28.67 -2.54 -8.52
C LEU A 283 28.47 -2.56 -10.03
N LYS A 284 29.44 -3.16 -10.77
CA LYS A 284 29.46 -3.10 -12.23
C LYS A 284 28.16 -3.57 -12.91
N PRO A 285 27.47 -4.65 -12.48
CA PRO A 285 26.18 -5.01 -13.04
C PRO A 285 25.06 -4.02 -12.70
N LEU A 286 25.15 -3.30 -11.56
CA LEU A 286 24.09 -2.44 -11.07
C LEU A 286 23.95 -1.13 -11.85
N VAL A 287 25.07 -0.64 -12.42
CA VAL A 287 25.10 0.59 -13.23
C VAL A 287 24.74 0.38 -14.71
N GLN A 288 24.40 -0.86 -15.11
CA GLN A 288 24.08 -1.15 -16.49
C GLN A 288 22.73 -0.52 -16.89
N PRO A 289 22.65 0.13 -18.06
CA PRO A 289 21.39 0.67 -18.56
C PRO A 289 20.31 -0.40 -18.74
N THR A 290 19.10 -0.14 -18.27
CA THR A 290 17.90 -0.96 -18.48
C THR A 290 16.98 -0.38 -19.56
N VAL A 291 17.22 0.88 -19.94
CA VAL A 291 16.47 1.59 -20.95
C VAL A 291 17.43 2.00 -22.09
N ASN A 292 17.00 1.78 -23.33
CA ASN A 292 17.71 2.30 -24.47
C ASN A 292 17.53 3.82 -24.52
N VAL A 293 18.55 4.57 -24.16
CA VAL A 293 18.56 6.03 -24.25
C VAL A 293 19.01 6.44 -25.65
N ASN A 294 18.18 7.22 -26.35
CA ASN A 294 18.64 7.88 -27.57
C ASN A 294 19.51 9.08 -27.17
N PRO A 295 20.84 9.06 -27.44
CA PRO A 295 21.78 10.06 -26.91
C PRO A 295 21.64 11.45 -27.50
N THR A 296 20.80 11.65 -28.52
CA THR A 296 20.78 12.87 -29.34
C THR A 296 20.09 14.08 -28.70
N GLY A 297 19.36 13.93 -27.60
CA GLY A 297 18.60 15.03 -26.97
C GLY A 297 19.10 15.55 -25.64
N ALA A 298 20.08 14.90 -25.03
CA ALA A 298 20.35 15.05 -23.58
C ALA A 298 21.76 15.62 -23.27
N LYS A 299 22.44 16.25 -24.22
CA LYS A 299 23.85 16.73 -24.05
C LYS A 299 24.04 17.69 -22.87
N GLY A 300 23.03 18.48 -22.50
CA GLY A 300 23.11 19.40 -21.36
C GLY A 300 22.97 18.71 -20.00
N VAL A 301 22.20 17.60 -19.94
CA VAL A 301 22.01 16.80 -18.74
C VAL A 301 23.07 15.70 -18.61
N LEU A 302 23.68 15.30 -19.72
CA LEU A 302 24.78 14.32 -19.80
C LEU A 302 26.14 14.85 -19.37
N ALA A 303 26.26 16.15 -19.13
CA ALA A 303 27.39 16.70 -18.36
C ALA A 303 27.28 16.36 -16.87
N ALA A 304 26.14 15.82 -16.43
CA ALA A 304 25.96 15.32 -15.09
C ALA A 304 26.76 14.02 -14.86
N LYS A 305 27.16 13.80 -13.61
CA LYS A 305 27.94 12.65 -13.12
C LYS A 305 27.30 11.29 -13.47
N TYR A 306 25.97 11.27 -13.63
CA TYR A 306 25.17 10.10 -13.93
C TYR A 306 24.28 10.30 -15.17
N SER A 307 23.81 9.16 -15.73
CA SER A 307 22.77 9.20 -16.76
C SER A 307 21.44 9.74 -16.19
N ALA A 308 20.58 10.31 -17.05
CA ALA A 308 19.25 10.77 -16.64
C ALA A 308 18.36 9.65 -16.04
N ASN A 309 18.68 8.39 -16.31
CA ASN A 309 17.93 7.22 -15.81
C ASN A 309 18.66 6.47 -14.71
N PHE A 310 19.67 7.06 -14.08
CA PHE A 310 20.59 6.34 -13.22
C PHE A 310 19.86 5.57 -12.09
N SER A 311 19.04 6.22 -11.27
CA SER A 311 18.35 5.56 -10.15
C SER A 311 17.27 4.57 -10.62
N LEU A 312 16.70 4.76 -11.81
CA LEU A 312 15.81 3.80 -12.44
C LEU A 312 16.56 2.49 -12.78
N ASP A 313 17.69 2.61 -13.46
CA ASP A 313 18.54 1.47 -13.82
C ASP A 313 19.06 0.78 -12.57
N TRP A 314 19.50 1.57 -11.59
CA TRP A 314 20.01 1.10 -10.31
C TRP A 314 19.02 0.26 -9.53
N THR A 315 17.79 0.76 -9.28
CA THR A 315 16.77 0.05 -8.52
C THR A 315 16.30 -1.23 -9.23
N ARG A 316 16.20 -1.21 -10.54
CA ARG A 316 15.87 -2.36 -11.37
C ARG A 316 16.92 -3.47 -11.28
N ASN A 317 18.18 -3.10 -11.45
CA ASN A 317 19.30 -4.03 -11.38
C ASN A 317 19.49 -4.57 -9.96
N LEU A 318 19.30 -3.76 -8.91
CA LEU A 318 19.31 -4.22 -7.53
C LEU A 318 18.23 -5.27 -7.27
N ALA A 319 16.99 -4.99 -7.65
CA ALA A 319 15.89 -5.93 -7.45
C ALA A 319 16.11 -7.23 -8.23
N ALA A 320 16.59 -7.15 -9.48
CA ALA A 320 16.93 -8.32 -10.29
C ALA A 320 18.10 -9.13 -9.70
N ALA A 321 19.11 -8.46 -9.15
CA ALA A 321 20.25 -9.12 -8.49
C ALA A 321 19.82 -9.86 -7.22
N VAL A 322 19.02 -9.24 -6.35
CA VAL A 322 18.44 -9.90 -5.16
C VAL A 322 17.63 -11.14 -5.57
N LEU A 323 16.78 -11.00 -6.60
CA LEU A 323 15.99 -12.12 -7.11
C LEU A 323 16.86 -13.23 -7.68
N SER A 324 17.96 -12.87 -8.37
CA SER A 324 18.94 -13.83 -8.92
C SER A 324 19.57 -14.67 -7.83
N VAL A 325 20.04 -14.04 -6.75
CA VAL A 325 20.68 -14.73 -5.61
C VAL A 325 19.67 -15.64 -4.92
N ARG A 326 18.46 -15.16 -4.65
CA ARG A 326 17.42 -15.97 -4.00
C ARG A 326 17.02 -17.21 -4.78
N ASN A 327 17.03 -17.12 -6.11
CA ASN A 327 16.64 -18.21 -6.99
C ASN A 327 17.83 -19.06 -7.43
N ASN A 328 19.06 -18.75 -6.99
CA ASN A 328 20.30 -19.35 -7.44
C ASN A 328 20.38 -19.42 -8.98
N LYS A 329 19.95 -18.34 -9.66
CA LYS A 329 19.88 -18.26 -11.12
C LYS A 329 20.15 -16.83 -11.57
N THR A 330 21.06 -16.63 -12.49
CA THR A 330 21.30 -15.31 -13.09
C THR A 330 20.06 -14.83 -13.87
N LEU A 331 19.47 -13.74 -13.42
CA LEU A 331 18.34 -13.07 -14.04
C LEU A 331 18.76 -11.65 -14.44
N LEU A 332 18.63 -11.33 -15.71
CA LEU A 332 18.74 -9.95 -16.15
C LEU A 332 17.45 -9.20 -15.81
N TYR A 333 17.52 -7.86 -15.67
CA TYR A 333 16.36 -7.05 -15.38
C TYR A 333 15.14 -7.39 -16.27
N LYS A 334 15.34 -7.45 -17.60
CA LYS A 334 14.27 -7.72 -18.58
C LYS A 334 13.52 -9.05 -18.36
N ASP A 335 14.16 -10.02 -17.72
CA ASP A 335 13.63 -11.38 -17.49
C ASP A 335 13.17 -11.56 -16.03
N SER A 336 13.33 -10.55 -15.18
CA SER A 336 13.11 -10.62 -13.74
C SER A 336 11.67 -10.33 -13.32
N GLY A 337 10.93 -9.51 -14.08
CA GLY A 337 9.58 -9.08 -13.74
C GLY A 337 9.49 -8.27 -12.44
N VAL A 338 10.55 -7.58 -12.05
CA VAL A 338 10.62 -6.82 -10.79
C VAL A 338 9.85 -5.51 -10.83
N ASP A 339 9.57 -4.93 -11.99
CA ASP A 339 8.80 -3.70 -12.09
C ASP A 339 7.38 -3.88 -11.56
N VAL A 340 6.91 -2.87 -10.86
CA VAL A 340 5.50 -2.72 -10.50
C VAL A 340 4.81 -1.95 -11.62
N SER A 341 3.92 -2.63 -12.34
CA SER A 341 3.19 -2.05 -13.49
C SER A 341 1.67 -2.23 -13.36
N VAL A 342 1.16 -2.47 -12.14
CA VAL A 342 -0.27 -2.66 -11.89
C VAL A 342 -1.03 -1.34 -11.99
N GLU A 343 -2.24 -1.38 -12.51
CA GLU A 343 -3.12 -0.22 -12.67
C GLU A 343 -4.43 -0.46 -11.90
N PRO A 344 -4.43 -0.39 -10.56
CA PRO A 344 -5.60 -0.72 -9.76
C PRO A 344 -6.70 0.35 -9.82
N PHE A 345 -6.41 1.53 -10.40
CA PHE A 345 -7.33 2.67 -10.41
C PHE A 345 -7.57 3.19 -11.81
N ALA A 346 -8.86 3.38 -12.16
CA ALA A 346 -9.26 4.00 -13.42
C ALA A 346 -9.61 5.50 -13.25
N THR A 347 -10.09 5.90 -12.08
CA THR A 347 -10.62 7.24 -11.81
C THR A 347 -10.21 7.71 -10.43
N ARG A 348 -10.06 9.03 -10.26
CA ARG A 348 -9.81 9.68 -8.99
C ARG A 348 -10.75 10.86 -8.79
N TRP A 349 -11.20 11.09 -7.55
CA TRP A 349 -11.83 12.34 -7.14
C TRP A 349 -10.78 13.40 -6.84
N THR A 350 -11.02 14.62 -7.29
CA THR A 350 -10.17 15.80 -7.03
C THR A 350 -11.05 17.01 -6.71
N ASP A 351 -10.46 18.10 -6.25
CA ASP A 351 -11.16 19.38 -6.04
C ASP A 351 -11.87 19.89 -7.31
N LYS A 352 -11.43 19.43 -8.48
CA LYS A 352 -12.00 19.75 -9.80
C LYS A 352 -12.99 18.70 -10.29
N GLY A 353 -13.41 17.76 -9.42
CA GLY A 353 -14.28 16.64 -9.75
C GLY A 353 -13.55 15.38 -10.21
N PHE A 354 -14.24 14.51 -10.95
CA PHE A 354 -13.69 13.24 -11.42
C PHE A 354 -12.67 13.46 -12.54
N GLN A 355 -11.52 12.84 -12.40
CA GLN A 355 -10.47 12.81 -13.40
C GLN A 355 -10.01 11.37 -13.63
N ASN A 356 -9.52 11.06 -14.81
CA ASN A 356 -8.86 9.79 -15.05
C ASN A 356 -7.62 9.69 -14.15
N ALA A 357 -7.47 8.56 -13.46
CA ALA A 357 -6.25 8.28 -12.73
C ALA A 357 -5.13 8.09 -13.76
N ALA A 358 -4.00 8.74 -13.53
CA ALA A 358 -2.82 8.45 -14.32
C ALA A 358 -2.32 7.05 -13.92
N GLY A 359 -2.36 6.11 -14.85
CA GLY A 359 -1.86 4.76 -14.69
C GLY A 359 -0.33 4.69 -14.66
N TYR A 360 0.19 3.48 -14.81
CA TYR A 360 1.62 3.24 -14.96
C TYR A 360 2.13 3.78 -16.30
N ILE A 361 3.21 4.52 -16.27
CA ILE A 361 3.92 4.96 -17.47
C ILE A 361 5.24 4.19 -17.56
N ALA A 362 5.41 3.42 -18.63
CA ALA A 362 6.62 2.63 -18.85
C ALA A 362 7.89 3.49 -18.73
N ASN A 363 8.90 2.99 -18.02
CA ASN A 363 10.17 3.68 -17.73
C ASN A 363 10.01 5.02 -17.00
N THR A 364 8.85 5.31 -16.44
CA THR A 364 8.56 6.54 -15.68
C THR A 364 7.93 6.21 -14.32
N GLY A 365 7.01 5.26 -14.27
CA GLY A 365 6.32 4.87 -13.06
C GLY A 365 4.98 5.61 -12.87
N TYR A 366 4.65 5.92 -11.63
CA TYR A 366 3.39 6.54 -11.22
C TYR A 366 3.62 7.97 -10.77
N ARG A 367 2.64 8.84 -10.93
CA ARG A 367 2.67 10.15 -10.29
C ARG A 367 2.70 10.00 -8.77
N MET A 368 3.54 10.79 -8.07
CA MET A 368 3.72 10.76 -6.61
C MET A 368 2.38 10.83 -5.84
N GLN A 369 1.43 11.59 -6.32
CA GLN A 369 0.11 11.75 -5.68
C GLN A 369 -0.72 10.46 -5.60
N TYR A 370 -0.42 9.44 -6.42
CA TYR A 370 -1.10 8.15 -6.39
C TYR A 370 -0.36 7.10 -5.54
N LEU A 371 0.76 7.48 -4.94
CA LEU A 371 1.61 6.53 -4.24
C LEU A 371 0.90 5.90 -3.02
N LYS A 372 0.17 6.70 -2.23
CA LYS A 372 -0.54 6.19 -1.04
C LYS A 372 -1.59 5.12 -1.38
N PRO A 373 -2.57 5.36 -2.27
CA PRO A 373 -3.55 4.32 -2.63
C PRO A 373 -2.89 3.12 -3.32
N LEU A 374 -1.86 3.33 -4.15
CA LEU A 374 -1.13 2.24 -4.78
C LEU A 374 -0.44 1.34 -3.74
N LEU A 375 0.29 1.91 -2.79
CA LEU A 375 0.98 1.16 -1.73
C LEU A 375 -0.02 0.41 -0.83
N TYR A 376 -1.21 0.97 -0.59
CA TYR A 376 -2.29 0.26 0.11
C TYR A 376 -2.67 -1.03 -0.62
N VAL A 377 -2.94 -0.94 -1.92
CA VAL A 377 -3.27 -2.12 -2.74
C VAL A 377 -2.10 -3.10 -2.78
N LEU A 378 -0.88 -2.61 -2.95
CA LEU A 378 0.31 -3.47 -2.97
C LEU A 378 0.53 -4.18 -1.63
N ALA A 379 0.26 -3.54 -0.50
CA ALA A 379 0.33 -4.17 0.81
C ALA A 379 -0.69 -5.30 0.98
N THR A 380 -1.88 -5.20 0.37
CA THR A 380 -2.89 -6.26 0.43
C THR A 380 -2.59 -7.41 -0.52
N VAL A 381 -2.22 -7.13 -1.77
CA VAL A 381 -2.04 -8.16 -2.80
C VAL A 381 -0.66 -8.81 -2.78
N ASN A 382 0.35 -8.09 -2.29
CA ASN A 382 1.75 -8.52 -2.21
C ASN A 382 2.36 -8.25 -0.82
N PRO A 383 1.81 -8.78 0.27
CA PRO A 383 2.16 -8.40 1.65
C PRO A 383 3.60 -8.73 2.07
N GLN A 384 4.30 -9.59 1.32
CA GLN A 384 5.68 -10.00 1.63
C GLN A 384 6.73 -9.16 0.92
N TYR A 385 6.35 -8.05 0.27
CA TYR A 385 7.27 -7.24 -0.51
C TYR A 385 7.43 -5.84 0.09
N PHE A 386 8.65 -5.32 -0.03
CA PHE A 386 8.93 -3.90 0.02
C PHE A 386 9.35 -3.42 -1.37
N TYR A 387 9.47 -2.12 -1.55
CA TYR A 387 9.69 -1.54 -2.87
C TYR A 387 10.89 -0.60 -2.85
N LEU A 388 11.78 -0.78 -3.84
CA LEU A 388 12.75 0.24 -4.17
C LEU A 388 12.06 1.24 -5.10
N ALA A 389 12.16 2.51 -4.74
CA ALA A 389 11.57 3.62 -5.47
C ALA A 389 12.67 4.43 -6.14
N ALA A 390 12.59 4.59 -7.46
CA ALA A 390 13.38 5.58 -8.19
C ALA A 390 12.51 6.82 -8.40
N ILE A 391 13.01 7.99 -7.99
CA ILE A 391 12.26 9.25 -8.03
C ILE A 391 12.69 10.05 -9.26
N ARG A 392 11.71 10.37 -10.12
CA ARG A 392 11.91 11.18 -11.32
C ARG A 392 11.43 12.60 -11.08
N GLN A 393 12.34 13.54 -11.23
CA GLN A 393 12.09 14.96 -11.14
C GLN A 393 12.33 15.64 -12.50
N THR A 394 11.68 16.75 -12.73
CA THR A 394 11.94 17.58 -13.90
C THR A 394 13.17 18.47 -13.64
N ALA A 395 14.23 18.28 -14.39
CA ALA A 395 15.41 19.14 -14.37
C ALA A 395 15.33 20.15 -15.52
N LYS A 396 15.60 21.42 -15.23
CA LYS A 396 15.76 22.44 -16.27
C LYS A 396 17.11 22.27 -16.95
N GLY A 397 17.09 21.89 -18.21
CA GLY A 397 18.30 21.86 -19.03
C GLY A 397 18.82 23.26 -19.36
N SER A 398 20.10 23.37 -19.70
CA SER A 398 20.77 24.63 -20.06
C SER A 398 20.18 25.35 -21.30
N VAL A 399 19.28 24.73 -22.03
CA VAL A 399 18.63 25.23 -23.26
C VAL A 399 17.13 25.41 -23.11
N GLY A 400 16.60 25.45 -21.85
CA GLY A 400 15.17 25.65 -21.61
C GLY A 400 14.27 24.41 -21.80
N ASN A 401 14.83 23.28 -22.24
CA ASN A 401 14.09 22.03 -22.34
C ASN A 401 14.06 21.33 -21.00
N GLU A 402 12.85 20.99 -20.53
CA GLU A 402 12.63 20.19 -19.32
C GLU A 402 12.90 18.71 -19.60
N THR A 403 13.80 18.11 -18.84
CA THR A 403 14.14 16.68 -18.95
C THR A 403 13.86 16.00 -17.61
N GLY A 404 13.14 14.89 -17.64
CA GLY A 404 12.95 14.09 -16.43
C GLY A 404 14.21 13.30 -16.08
N VAL A 405 14.66 13.44 -14.83
CA VAL A 405 15.89 12.82 -14.33
C VAL A 405 15.59 11.98 -13.10
N PHE A 406 16.12 10.76 -13.07
CA PHE A 406 16.08 9.85 -11.93
C PHE A 406 17.40 9.95 -11.15
N ASN A 407 17.44 10.75 -10.10
CA ASN A 407 18.65 10.94 -9.30
C ASN A 407 18.62 10.17 -7.98
N ASP A 408 17.45 10.02 -7.38
CA ASP A 408 17.27 9.54 -6.04
C ASP A 408 16.60 8.18 -5.99
N SER A 409 16.97 7.38 -4.97
CA SER A 409 16.33 6.12 -4.64
C SER A 409 15.91 6.09 -3.18
N ALA A 410 14.79 5.45 -2.89
CA ALA A 410 14.29 5.18 -1.55
C ALA A 410 13.85 3.73 -1.39
N ALA A 411 13.75 3.26 -0.15
CA ALA A 411 13.11 1.97 0.18
C ALA A 411 11.79 2.22 0.90
N ILE A 412 10.71 1.62 0.42
CA ILE A 412 9.34 1.82 0.93
C ILE A 412 8.80 0.49 1.45
N PHE A 413 8.39 0.47 2.71
CA PHE A 413 7.84 -0.68 3.42
C PHE A 413 6.37 -0.44 3.74
N PRO A 414 5.42 -0.84 2.85
CA PRO A 414 4.01 -0.76 3.15
C PRO A 414 3.55 -1.99 3.93
N TYR A 415 2.74 -1.78 4.96
CA TYR A 415 2.21 -2.86 5.80
C TYR A 415 0.92 -2.41 6.49
N PHE A 416 0.22 -3.39 7.10
CA PHE A 416 -0.86 -3.10 8.04
C PHE A 416 -0.39 -3.45 9.44
N ASP A 417 -0.61 -2.54 10.38
CA ASP A 417 -0.27 -2.76 11.79
C ASP A 417 -1.22 -3.78 12.46
N ALA A 418 -0.97 -4.07 13.73
CA ALA A 418 -1.77 -5.02 14.50
C ALA A 418 -3.25 -4.64 14.60
N ASP A 419 -3.57 -3.35 14.50
CA ASP A 419 -4.94 -2.85 14.51
C ASP A 419 -5.59 -2.90 13.12
N GLY A 420 -4.87 -3.34 12.09
CA GLY A 420 -5.32 -3.39 10.70
C GLY A 420 -5.30 -2.03 10.00
N LYS A 421 -4.53 -1.05 10.51
CA LYS A 421 -4.38 0.28 9.93
C LYS A 421 -3.17 0.32 9.01
N PHE A 422 -3.33 0.88 7.82
CA PHE A 422 -2.28 1.01 6.82
C PHE A 422 -1.16 1.94 7.28
N LYS A 423 0.07 1.48 7.09
CA LYS A 423 1.31 2.22 7.32
C LYS A 423 2.23 2.06 6.11
N ALA A 424 3.03 3.08 5.86
CA ALA A 424 4.13 2.99 4.92
C ALA A 424 5.32 3.77 5.50
N ILE A 425 6.40 3.07 5.73
CA ILE A 425 7.67 3.63 6.19
C ILE A 425 8.56 3.80 4.97
N VAL A 426 9.18 4.94 4.85
CA VAL A 426 10.11 5.27 3.77
C VAL A 426 11.48 5.56 4.36
N PHE A 427 12.48 4.82 3.90
CA PHE A 427 13.87 5.12 4.19
C PHE A 427 14.50 5.79 2.97
N PHE A 428 14.99 6.98 3.18
CA PHE A 428 15.60 7.79 2.13
C PHE A 428 16.81 8.52 2.70
N ASP A 429 17.96 8.35 2.05
CA ASP A 429 19.21 9.04 2.36
C ASP A 429 19.63 8.94 3.85
N GLY A 430 19.50 7.75 4.42
CA GLY A 430 19.82 7.47 5.82
C GLY A 430 18.81 8.00 6.85
N VAL A 431 17.64 8.46 6.41
CA VAL A 431 16.58 8.99 7.26
C VAL A 431 15.28 8.21 7.08
N GLU A 432 14.54 8.04 8.18
CA GLU A 432 13.20 7.46 8.17
C GLU A 432 12.15 8.57 8.03
N TYR A 433 11.21 8.37 7.12
CA TYR A 433 10.07 9.25 6.88
C TYR A 433 8.75 8.48 6.94
N SER A 434 7.69 9.12 7.38
CA SER A 434 6.34 8.72 7.00
C SER A 434 6.14 8.98 5.50
N LEU A 435 5.21 8.26 4.87
CA LEU A 435 4.91 8.47 3.45
C LEU A 435 4.52 9.92 3.16
N GLN A 436 3.77 10.57 4.06
CA GLN A 436 3.36 11.96 3.91
C GLN A 436 4.55 12.91 3.94
N GLN A 437 5.47 12.74 4.91
CA GLN A 437 6.70 13.53 5.00
C GLN A 437 7.56 13.35 3.74
N PHE A 438 7.76 12.11 3.29
CA PHE A 438 8.52 11.82 2.08
C PHE A 438 7.92 12.50 0.85
N CYS A 439 6.62 12.37 0.61
CA CYS A 439 5.96 13.07 -0.50
C CYS A 439 6.10 14.59 -0.40
N SER A 440 6.13 15.15 0.82
CA SER A 440 6.28 16.60 1.04
C SER A 440 7.67 17.14 0.68
N LEU A 441 8.72 16.29 0.68
CA LEU A 441 10.07 16.70 0.25
C LEU A 441 10.10 17.19 -1.20
N TYR A 442 9.22 16.64 -2.04
CA TYR A 442 9.14 16.94 -3.47
C TYR A 442 8.11 18.01 -3.82
N GLY A 443 7.41 18.56 -2.82
CA GLY A 443 6.41 19.61 -2.99
C GLY A 443 5.16 19.18 -3.74
N LYS A 444 4.33 20.16 -4.16
CA LYS A 444 3.09 19.93 -4.91
C LYS A 444 3.32 19.90 -6.45
N ALA A 445 4.55 19.81 -6.91
CA ALA A 445 4.86 19.80 -8.33
C ALA A 445 4.22 18.58 -9.01
N GLY A 446 3.30 18.81 -9.95
CA GLY A 446 2.49 17.79 -10.60
C GLY A 446 3.25 16.78 -11.48
N ASP A 447 4.55 16.96 -11.66
CA ASP A 447 5.39 16.18 -12.56
C ASP A 447 6.47 15.34 -11.86
N ILE A 448 6.24 15.03 -10.58
CA ILE A 448 7.07 14.07 -9.85
C ILE A 448 6.51 12.66 -10.05
N PHE A 449 7.37 11.75 -10.50
CA PHE A 449 7.02 10.36 -10.71
C PHE A 449 7.88 9.46 -9.83
N VAL A 450 7.32 8.31 -9.47
CA VAL A 450 7.99 7.27 -8.70
C VAL A 450 7.87 5.96 -9.46
N HIS A 451 9.01 5.41 -9.86
CA HIS A 451 9.07 4.07 -10.40
C HIS A 451 9.36 3.08 -9.27
N LEU A 452 8.57 2.04 -9.16
CA LEU A 452 8.69 1.04 -8.10
C LEU A 452 9.20 -0.30 -8.67
N THR A 453 10.18 -0.88 -7.98
CA THR A 453 10.59 -2.27 -8.19
C THR A 453 10.37 -3.07 -6.91
N ARG A 454 9.85 -4.30 -7.05
CA ARG A 454 9.50 -5.16 -5.91
C ARG A 454 10.70 -5.98 -5.45
N VAL A 455 10.90 -6.04 -4.15
CA VAL A 455 11.87 -6.91 -3.50
C VAL A 455 11.18 -7.67 -2.37
N LYS A 456 11.34 -8.99 -2.33
CA LYS A 456 10.72 -9.79 -1.27
C LYS A 456 11.45 -9.54 0.05
N ALA A 457 10.71 -9.20 1.10
CA ALA A 457 11.25 -9.00 2.44
C ALA A 457 11.72 -10.33 3.08
N THR A 458 12.52 -10.25 4.12
CA THR A 458 13.06 -11.40 4.83
C THR A 458 13.32 -11.08 6.30
N ALA A 459 13.10 -12.06 7.17
CA ALA A 459 13.54 -11.98 8.56
C ALA A 459 15.05 -12.23 8.74
N LYS A 460 15.70 -12.84 7.72
CA LYS A 460 17.17 -13.00 7.68
C LYS A 460 17.76 -11.80 6.95
N PHE A 461 18.03 -10.76 7.68
CA PHE A 461 18.52 -9.48 7.17
C PHE A 461 19.73 -9.03 8.00
N TYR A 462 20.91 -9.03 7.37
CA TYR A 462 22.20 -8.71 8.02
C TYR A 462 22.95 -7.67 7.19
N PRO A 463 22.59 -6.38 7.33
CA PRO A 463 23.27 -5.32 6.59
C PRO A 463 24.68 -5.11 7.12
N GLN A 464 25.55 -4.55 6.28
CA GLN A 464 26.91 -4.20 6.66
C GLN A 464 26.92 -3.27 7.88
N GLU A 465 27.73 -3.62 8.88
CA GLU A 465 28.03 -2.76 10.03
C GLU A 465 29.28 -1.89 9.75
N PRO A 466 29.41 -0.75 10.42
CA PRO A 466 30.67 0.01 10.40
C PRO A 466 31.85 -0.82 10.88
N ALA A 467 33.04 -0.52 10.37
CA ALA A 467 34.25 -1.17 10.82
C ALA A 467 34.47 -0.91 12.32
N LYS A 468 34.58 -1.96 13.12
CA LYS A 468 34.93 -1.85 14.54
C LYS A 468 36.40 -1.46 14.65
N GLU A 469 36.72 -0.47 15.49
CA GLU A 469 38.12 -0.22 15.83
C GLU A 469 38.79 -1.51 16.33
N LYS A 470 39.89 -1.90 15.71
CA LYS A 470 40.78 -2.84 16.36
C LYS A 470 41.27 -2.16 17.63
N LYS A 471 40.81 -2.58 18.80
CA LYS A 471 41.51 -2.27 20.05
C LYS A 471 42.92 -2.78 19.85
N ASN A 472 43.88 -1.83 19.74
CA ASN A 472 45.28 -2.15 19.89
C ASN A 472 45.45 -2.58 21.34
N ASP A 473 45.48 -3.91 21.56
CA ASP A 473 45.92 -4.50 22.79
C ASP A 473 47.45 -4.28 22.98
#